data_09325ab429e5ed2147cca3c4b8455888
#
_entry.id   09325ab429e5ed2147cca3c4b8455888
#
_cell.length_a   1.000
_cell.length_b   1.000
_cell.length_c   1.000
_cell.angle_alpha   90.00
_cell.angle_beta   90.00
_cell.angle_gamma   90.00
#
_symmetry.space_group_name_H-M   'P 1'
#
loop_
_entity.id
_entity.type
_entity.pdbx_description
1 polymer ?
#
loop_
_entity_poly.entity_id
_entity_poly.type
_entity_poly.pdbx_seq_one_letter_code
_entity_poly.pdbx_strand_id
1 'polypeptide(L)'
;MTQVPILRPSEDVSVDQDELARIYIQMDCAADDMVAQAIEELALRLPHAETLYQQSLPGDLAACAASISTIAARLGMTTLARVAGDVTACCASGDPAALAATLSRMIRLGEGSLREIWDLQDLPI
;
A
#
# COMPACT_ATOMS: atom_id res chain seq x y z
N MET A 1 -6.89 5.92 -23.82
CA MET A 1 -7.45 6.40 -23.34
C MET A 1 -7.38 6.90 -22.29
N THR A 2 -7.57 7.50 -22.03
CA THR A 2 -7.50 7.99 -21.03
C THR A 2 -8.37 7.88 -20.21
N GLN A 3 -8.39 7.57 -19.40
CA GLN A 3 -9.21 7.44 -18.57
C GLN A 3 -9.57 8.56 -17.99
N VAL A 4 -10.62 8.77 -17.93
CA VAL A 4 -11.14 9.84 -17.28
C VAL A 4 -10.98 9.72 -15.88
N PRO A 5 -10.36 10.58 -15.31
CA PRO A 5 -10.20 10.53 -13.92
C PRO A 5 -11.46 10.74 -13.26
N ILE A 6 -11.79 9.90 -12.44
CA ILE A 6 -12.87 10.09 -11.62
C ILE A 6 -12.52 11.04 -10.60
N LEU A 7 -13.26 12.01 -10.47
CA LEU A 7 -13.02 12.99 -9.49
C LEU A 7 -13.46 12.50 -8.19
N ARG A 8 -12.62 11.87 -7.48
CA ARG A 8 -12.93 11.43 -6.17
C ARG A 8 -12.54 12.49 -5.24
N PRO A 9 -13.30 12.73 -4.21
CA PRO A 9 -12.91 13.68 -3.19
C PRO A 9 -11.66 13.22 -2.48
N SER A 10 -11.45 11.93 -2.42
CA SER A 10 -10.24 11.45 -1.82
C SER A 10 -9.17 11.41 -2.87
N GLU A 11 -7.97 11.29 -2.42
CA GLU A 11 -6.88 11.21 -3.33
C GLU A 11 -6.94 9.94 -4.13
N ASP A 12 -6.24 9.91 -5.20
CA ASP A 12 -6.20 8.77 -6.05
C ASP A 12 -5.56 7.62 -5.37
N VAL A 13 -6.23 6.48 -5.49
CA VAL A 13 -5.68 5.27 -5.04
C VAL A 13 -5.15 4.58 -6.24
N SER A 14 -3.94 4.80 -6.58
CA SER A 14 -3.45 4.25 -7.81
C SER A 14 -2.13 3.57 -7.62
N VAL A 15 -1.89 2.58 -8.45
CA VAL A 15 -0.60 1.97 -8.62
C VAL A 15 0.07 2.71 -9.74
N ASP A 16 1.36 2.96 -9.60
CA ASP A 16 2.13 3.53 -10.68
C ASP A 16 2.34 2.42 -11.70
N GLN A 17 1.50 2.41 -12.71
CA GLN A 17 1.50 1.33 -13.68
C GLN A 17 2.75 1.29 -14.53
N ASP A 18 3.35 2.44 -14.78
CA ASP A 18 4.60 2.49 -15.52
C ASP A 18 5.72 1.86 -14.73
N GLU A 19 5.75 2.11 -13.44
CA GLU A 19 6.77 1.53 -12.58
C GLU A 19 6.60 0.02 -12.51
N LEU A 20 5.37 -0.44 -12.35
CA LEU A 20 5.09 -1.86 -12.29
C LEU A 20 5.45 -2.55 -13.59
N ALA A 21 5.12 -1.94 -14.71
CA ALA A 21 5.46 -2.49 -16.02
C ALA A 21 6.96 -2.60 -16.19
N ARG A 22 7.71 -1.62 -15.73
CA ARG A 22 9.16 -1.69 -15.82
C ARG A 22 9.72 -2.84 -15.01
N ILE A 23 9.15 -3.09 -13.84
CA ILE A 23 9.58 -4.20 -13.01
C ILE A 23 9.40 -5.52 -13.77
N TYR A 24 8.23 -5.69 -14.38
CA TYR A 24 7.97 -6.90 -15.15
C TYR A 24 8.95 -7.07 -16.31
N ILE A 25 9.18 -5.99 -17.03
CA ILE A 25 10.07 -6.05 -18.18
C ILE A 25 11.48 -6.42 -17.76
N GLN A 26 11.95 -5.87 -16.67
CA GLN A 26 13.33 -6.06 -16.26
C GLN A 26 13.58 -7.42 -15.63
N MET A 27 12.60 -7.98 -14.97
CA MET A 27 12.84 -9.16 -14.16
C MET A 27 12.27 -10.43 -14.74
N ASP A 28 11.53 -10.33 -15.82
CA ASP A 28 11.07 -11.51 -16.53
C ASP A 28 10.16 -12.36 -15.66
N CYS A 29 10.26 -13.69 -15.78
CA CYS A 29 9.40 -14.59 -15.03
C CYS A 29 9.64 -14.53 -13.53
N ALA A 30 10.85 -14.25 -13.13
CA ALA A 30 11.15 -14.14 -11.71
C ALA A 30 10.40 -13.00 -11.06
N ALA A 31 10.09 -11.98 -11.82
CA ALA A 31 9.36 -10.84 -11.29
C ALA A 31 7.94 -11.20 -10.92
N ASP A 32 7.33 -12.13 -11.64
CA ASP A 32 5.97 -12.54 -11.31
C ASP A 32 5.88 -13.09 -9.90
N ASP A 33 6.83 -13.95 -9.52
CA ASP A 33 6.84 -14.51 -8.18
C ASP A 33 7.11 -13.46 -7.14
N MET A 34 8.04 -12.56 -7.40
CA MET A 34 8.37 -11.52 -6.46
C MET A 34 7.20 -10.57 -6.25
N VAL A 35 6.53 -10.20 -7.34
CA VAL A 35 5.37 -9.33 -7.25
C VAL A 35 4.23 -10.02 -6.52
N ALA A 36 3.98 -11.28 -6.85
CA ALA A 36 2.92 -12.03 -6.20
C ALA A 36 3.17 -12.14 -4.70
N GLN A 37 4.40 -12.41 -4.31
CA GLN A 37 4.76 -12.49 -2.90
C GLN A 37 4.56 -11.15 -2.20
N ALA A 38 4.96 -10.07 -2.85
CA ALA A 38 4.82 -8.75 -2.27
C ALA A 38 3.35 -8.38 -2.08
N ILE A 39 2.52 -8.75 -3.04
CA ILE A 39 1.09 -8.50 -2.95
C ILE A 39 0.48 -9.29 -1.80
N GLU A 40 0.86 -10.55 -1.66
CA GLU A 40 0.38 -11.36 -0.56
C GLU A 40 0.79 -10.81 0.78
N GLU A 41 2.03 -10.38 0.88
CA GLU A 41 2.53 -9.79 2.11
C GLU A 41 1.77 -8.53 2.47
N LEU A 42 1.52 -7.69 1.48
CA LEU A 42 0.78 -6.46 1.70
C LEU A 42 -0.64 -6.76 2.18
N ALA A 43 -1.28 -7.75 1.55
CA ALA A 43 -2.64 -8.14 1.90
C ALA A 43 -2.75 -8.65 3.34
N LEU A 44 -1.68 -9.25 3.85
CA LEU A 44 -1.65 -9.72 5.24
C LEU A 44 -1.31 -8.60 6.21
N ARG A 45 -0.44 -7.70 5.84
CA ARG A 45 0.03 -6.68 6.76
C ARG A 45 -0.96 -5.55 6.99
N LEU A 46 -1.82 -5.28 6.03
CA LEU A 46 -2.80 -4.21 6.22
C LEU A 46 -3.78 -4.52 7.35
N PRO A 47 -4.44 -5.69 7.37
CA PRO A 47 -5.30 -6.00 8.51
C PRO A 47 -4.51 -6.20 9.80
N HIS A 48 -3.27 -6.66 9.70
CA HIS A 48 -2.44 -6.79 10.88
C HIS A 48 -2.18 -5.42 11.53
N ALA A 49 -1.95 -4.41 10.70
CA ALA A 49 -1.76 -3.06 11.21
C ALA A 49 -2.98 -2.58 11.99
N GLU A 50 -4.17 -2.87 11.48
CA GLU A 50 -5.39 -2.51 12.19
C GLU A 50 -5.49 -3.21 13.53
N THR A 51 -5.14 -4.48 13.56
CA THR A 51 -5.16 -5.25 14.80
C THR A 51 -4.19 -4.67 15.82
N LEU A 52 -2.98 -4.32 15.36
CA LEU A 52 -1.99 -3.75 16.26
C LEU A 52 -2.46 -2.41 16.83
N TYR A 53 -3.13 -1.62 16.00
CA TYR A 53 -3.68 -0.36 16.47
C TYR A 53 -4.73 -0.60 17.54
N GLN A 54 -5.62 -1.57 17.32
CA GLN A 54 -6.67 -1.86 18.26
C GLN A 54 -6.12 -2.40 19.57
N GLN A 55 -4.99 -3.08 19.52
CA GLN A 55 -4.34 -3.61 20.71
C GLN A 55 -3.43 -2.59 21.39
N SER A 56 -3.37 -1.39 20.88
CA SER A 56 -2.57 -0.30 21.43
C SER A 56 -1.09 -0.68 21.52
N LEU A 57 -0.57 -1.19 20.42
CA LEU A 57 0.84 -1.57 20.32
C LEU A 57 1.54 -0.67 19.31
N PRO A 58 1.86 0.58 19.69
CA PRO A 58 2.39 1.54 18.72
C PRO A 58 3.76 1.16 18.16
N GLY A 59 4.61 0.52 18.94
CA GLY A 59 5.91 0.10 18.44
C GLY A 59 5.77 -0.96 17.36
N ASP A 60 4.91 -1.93 17.58
CA ASP A 60 4.67 -2.98 16.60
C ASP A 60 3.97 -2.42 15.38
N LEU A 61 3.04 -1.49 15.59
CA LEU A 61 2.36 -0.84 14.49
C LEU A 61 3.35 -0.06 13.63
N ALA A 62 4.28 0.65 14.24
CA ALA A 62 5.30 1.39 13.50
C ALA A 62 6.14 0.45 12.64
N ALA A 63 6.52 -0.69 13.18
CA ALA A 63 7.30 -1.66 12.42
C ALA A 63 6.50 -2.25 11.26
N CYS A 64 5.22 -2.54 11.50
CA CYS A 64 4.35 -3.06 10.46
C CYS A 64 4.17 -2.04 9.35
N ALA A 65 3.94 -0.78 9.72
CA ALA A 65 3.77 0.29 8.74
C ALA A 65 5.04 0.52 7.92
N ALA A 66 6.20 0.42 8.57
CA ALA A 66 7.46 0.55 7.86
C ALA A 66 7.62 -0.56 6.83
N SER A 67 7.22 -1.78 7.17
CA SER A 67 7.23 -2.89 6.22
C SER A 67 6.29 -2.64 5.05
N ILE A 68 5.09 -2.13 5.35
CA ILE A 68 4.13 -1.80 4.31
C ILE A 68 4.72 -0.75 3.37
N SER A 69 5.39 0.25 3.92
CA SER A 69 6.01 1.29 3.10
C SER A 69 7.04 0.71 2.14
N THR A 70 7.88 -0.19 2.63
CA THR A 70 8.90 -0.82 1.80
C THR A 70 8.27 -1.66 0.70
N ILE A 71 7.28 -2.47 1.04
CA ILE A 71 6.61 -3.33 0.06
C ILE A 71 5.90 -2.48 -0.98
N ALA A 72 5.19 -1.45 -0.54
CA ALA A 72 4.46 -0.58 -1.44
C ALA A 72 5.39 0.12 -2.43
N ALA A 73 6.56 0.56 -1.95
CA ALA A 73 7.52 1.21 -2.81
C ALA A 73 8.01 0.27 -3.90
N ARG A 74 8.23 -0.99 -3.56
CA ARG A 74 8.66 -1.97 -4.55
C ARG A 74 7.60 -2.22 -5.61
N LEU A 75 6.35 -2.08 -5.25
CA LEU A 75 5.24 -2.32 -6.17
C LEU A 75 4.83 -1.06 -6.93
N GLY A 76 5.55 0.03 -6.75
CA GLY A 76 5.21 1.28 -7.42
C GLY A 76 4.02 2.00 -6.81
N MET A 77 3.60 1.60 -5.62
CA MET A 77 2.49 2.25 -4.92
C MET A 77 3.01 3.41 -4.11
N THR A 78 3.35 4.48 -4.79
CA THR A 78 4.10 5.57 -4.15
C THR A 78 3.30 6.30 -3.09
N THR A 79 2.00 6.50 -3.32
CA THR A 79 1.18 7.19 -2.33
C THR A 79 1.02 6.35 -1.08
N LEU A 80 0.78 5.05 -1.25
CA LEU A 80 0.67 4.17 -0.10
C LEU A 80 1.98 4.12 0.68
N ALA A 81 3.11 4.06 -0.02
CA ALA A 81 4.41 4.04 0.64
C ALA A 81 4.60 5.27 1.50
N ARG A 82 4.22 6.44 0.99
CA ARG A 82 4.37 7.69 1.73
C ARG A 82 3.45 7.73 2.95
N VAL A 83 2.19 7.32 2.77
CA VAL A 83 1.26 7.36 3.88
C VAL A 83 1.63 6.36 4.96
N ALA A 84 2.14 5.20 4.58
CA ALA A 84 2.64 4.23 5.56
C ALA A 84 3.81 4.81 6.36
N GLY A 85 4.67 5.58 5.71
CA GLY A 85 5.72 6.31 6.41
C GLY A 85 5.15 7.32 7.39
N ASP A 86 4.06 7.97 7.03
CA ASP A 86 3.40 8.90 7.93
C ASP A 86 2.84 8.18 9.16
N VAL A 87 2.30 6.97 8.98
CA VAL A 87 1.83 6.18 10.12
C VAL A 87 2.98 5.91 11.07
N THR A 88 4.13 5.50 10.54
CA THR A 88 5.31 5.26 11.37
C THR A 88 5.69 6.52 12.15
N ALA A 89 5.69 7.65 11.49
CA ALA A 89 6.04 8.91 12.13
C ALA A 89 5.03 9.28 13.21
N CYS A 90 3.75 9.06 12.96
CA CYS A 90 2.72 9.39 13.93
C CYS A 90 2.79 8.49 15.16
N CYS A 91 3.20 7.23 14.99
CA CYS A 91 3.42 6.37 16.14
C CYS A 91 4.48 6.94 17.06
N ALA A 92 5.53 7.52 16.49
CA ALA A 92 6.60 8.10 17.28
C ALA A 92 6.21 9.42 17.92
N SER A 93 5.35 10.20 17.24
CA SER A 93 5.02 11.54 17.74
C SER A 93 4.01 11.50 18.88
N GLY A 94 3.26 10.41 19.00
CA GLY A 94 2.29 10.29 20.08
C GLY A 94 1.04 11.11 19.91
N ASP A 95 0.71 11.52 18.69
CA ASP A 95 -0.52 12.27 18.39
C ASP A 95 -1.61 11.27 18.00
N PRO A 96 -2.56 10.97 18.90
CA PRO A 96 -3.55 9.93 18.58
C PRO A 96 -4.48 10.30 17.45
N ALA A 97 -4.81 11.57 17.28
CA ALA A 97 -5.69 11.97 16.20
C ALA A 97 -5.00 11.81 14.85
N ALA A 98 -3.74 12.23 14.77
CA ALA A 98 -2.98 12.08 13.54
C ALA A 98 -2.75 10.61 13.20
N LEU A 99 -2.50 9.79 14.21
CA LEU A 99 -2.29 8.37 13.99
C LEU A 99 -3.56 7.72 13.46
N ALA A 100 -4.71 8.01 14.06
CA ALA A 100 -5.96 7.42 13.61
C ALA A 100 -6.25 7.82 12.17
N ALA A 101 -6.03 9.07 11.83
CA ALA A 101 -6.32 9.56 10.49
C ALA A 101 -5.39 8.96 9.44
N THR A 102 -4.10 8.90 9.74
CA THR A 102 -3.14 8.35 8.78
C THR A 102 -3.28 6.85 8.64
N LEU A 103 -3.59 6.16 9.73
CA LEU A 103 -3.82 4.73 9.66
C LEU A 103 -5.03 4.42 8.79
N SER A 104 -6.12 5.12 9.00
CA SER A 104 -7.33 4.94 8.22
C SER A 104 -7.06 5.17 6.74
N ARG A 105 -6.29 6.20 6.43
CA ARG A 105 -5.93 6.50 5.05
C ARG A 105 -5.05 5.41 4.46
N MET A 106 -4.09 4.91 5.23
CA MET A 106 -3.22 3.84 4.78
C MET A 106 -4.02 2.60 4.43
N ILE A 107 -4.95 2.21 5.29
CA ILE A 107 -5.78 1.02 5.05
C ILE A 107 -6.61 1.20 3.78
N ARG A 108 -7.24 2.35 3.64
CA ARG A 108 -8.09 2.63 2.49
C ARG A 108 -7.29 2.61 1.18
N LEU A 109 -6.12 3.26 1.19
CA LEU A 109 -5.27 3.27 0.02
C LEU A 109 -4.73 1.89 -0.30
N GLY A 110 -4.37 1.14 0.73
CA GLY A 110 -3.84 -0.20 0.53
C GLY A 110 -4.88 -1.14 -0.07
N GLU A 111 -6.08 -1.11 0.45
CA GLU A 111 -7.14 -1.96 -0.09
C GLU A 111 -7.49 -1.58 -1.52
N GLY A 112 -7.52 -0.29 -1.82
CA GLY A 112 -7.79 0.16 -3.16
C GLY A 112 -6.69 -0.23 -4.13
N SER A 113 -5.44 -0.13 -3.70
CA SER A 113 -4.31 -0.50 -4.54
C SER A 113 -4.31 -1.99 -4.84
N LEU A 114 -4.61 -2.81 -3.85
CA LEU A 114 -4.69 -4.25 -4.06
C LEU A 114 -5.79 -4.59 -5.05
N ARG A 115 -6.93 -3.94 -4.91
CA ARG A 115 -8.04 -4.16 -5.83
C ARG A 115 -7.64 -3.80 -7.24
N GLU A 116 -6.92 -2.71 -7.40
CA GLU A 116 -6.47 -2.27 -8.71
C GLU A 116 -5.52 -3.28 -9.34
N ILE A 117 -4.60 -3.84 -8.55
CA ILE A 117 -3.69 -4.84 -9.04
C ILE A 117 -4.42 -6.11 -9.44
N TRP A 118 -5.37 -6.56 -8.63
CA TRP A 118 -6.14 -7.75 -8.95
C TRP A 118 -6.94 -7.55 -10.23
N ASP A 119 -7.47 -6.35 -10.44
CA ASP A 119 -8.18 -6.04 -11.67
C ASP A 119 -7.25 -6.12 -12.87
N LEU A 120 -6.02 -5.67 -12.73
CA LEU A 120 -5.04 -5.78 -13.82
C LEU A 120 -4.72 -7.23 -14.13
N GLN A 121 -4.62 -8.07 -13.12
CA GLN A 121 -4.32 -9.48 -13.32
C GLN A 121 -5.48 -10.23 -13.97
N ASP A 122 -6.68 -9.73 -13.80
CA ASP A 122 -7.86 -10.36 -14.36
C ASP A 122 -8.18 -9.91 -15.76
N LEU A 123 -7.44 -8.98 -16.32
CA LEU A 123 -7.71 -8.50 -17.65
C LEU A 123 -7.47 -9.60 -18.67
N PRO A 124 -8.38 -9.76 -19.63
CA PRO A 124 -8.17 -10.75 -20.68
C PRO A 124 -7.02 -10.29 -21.56
N ILE A 125 -6.31 -11.22 -22.07
CA ILE A 125 -5.17 -10.93 -22.90
C ILE A 125 -5.49 -10.99 -24.37
#